data_0810625e5828654285e37c584504c474
#
_entry.id   0810625e5828654285e37c584504c474
#
_cell.length_a   1.000
_cell.length_b   1.000
_cell.length_c   1.000
_cell.angle_alpha   90.00
_cell.angle_beta   90.00
_cell.angle_gamma   90.00
#
_symmetry.space_group_name_H-M   'P 1'
#
loop_
_entity.id
_entity.type
_entity.pdbx_description
1 polymer ?
#
loop_
_entity_poly.entity_id
_entity_poly.type
_entity_poly.pdbx_seq_one_letter_code
_entity_poly.pdbx_strand_id
1 'polypeptide(L)'
;NCMKTNEDRMIDFVAKSYEENRFDPKKALARSQNGSLRRSLSLSKRTVMLKRIAGVAAAAAVGIFLYLSWLTSWIDYAAYDIAQTFTLPDSSSVTLAPGSTLRLQKHKDKRLVQMTGKVYFNVRHDDRAPFRVDAGSGFVKVLGTRFQVDAHANSVAEPVEAHRRSDTHGHFGKLSDRGADSISVSVVSGKVLFSAIRSGEEALILTKGQSAVLDPAASKPVEITPKHPNPAAWATGEFIYDNTPLPEVLSELSEYYDVTLVAFDAGHSSGESRSL
;
A
#
# COMPACT_ATOMS: atom_id res chain seq x y z
N ASN A 1 -98.26 44.82 -8.31
CA ASN A 1 -97.09 43.95 -8.27
C ASN A 1 -95.92 44.62 -9.04
N CYS A 2 -95.15 45.35 -8.29
CA CYS A 2 -93.94 46.02 -8.81
C CYS A 2 -92.81 44.95 -8.84
N MET A 3 -92.37 44.51 -10.05
CA MET A 3 -91.17 43.66 -10.20
C MET A 3 -90.00 44.44 -9.65
N LYS A 4 -89.40 44.00 -8.53
CA LYS A 4 -88.08 44.50 -8.08
C LYS A 4 -87.01 44.16 -9.15
N THR A 5 -86.34 45.15 -9.64
CA THR A 5 -85.26 44.99 -10.61
C THR A 5 -84.08 44.29 -9.99
N ASN A 6 -83.20 43.68 -10.80
CA ASN A 6 -82.00 42.96 -10.34
C ASN A 6 -81.08 43.87 -9.51
N GLU A 7 -81.11 45.18 -9.75
CA GLU A 7 -80.35 46.19 -8.98
C GLU A 7 -80.92 46.34 -7.55
N ASP A 8 -82.25 46.32 -7.38
CA ASP A 8 -82.87 46.40 -6.03
C ASP A 8 -82.54 45.21 -5.17
N ARG A 9 -82.41 43.99 -5.81
CA ARG A 9 -81.97 42.76 -5.10
C ARG A 9 -80.54 42.82 -4.69
N MET A 10 -79.70 43.45 -5.51
CA MET A 10 -78.27 43.55 -5.23
C MET A 10 -78.03 44.55 -4.12
N ILE A 11 -78.76 45.68 -4.12
CA ILE A 11 -78.69 46.69 -3.06
C ILE A 11 -79.20 46.17 -1.72
N ASP A 12 -80.30 45.38 -1.72
CA ASP A 12 -80.85 44.69 -0.56
C ASP A 12 -79.89 43.61 0.02
N PHE A 13 -79.19 42.88 -0.86
CA PHE A 13 -78.20 41.95 -0.48
C PHE A 13 -76.94 42.60 0.12
N VAL A 14 -76.47 43.70 -0.50
CA VAL A 14 -75.31 44.46 0.01
C VAL A 14 -75.72 45.16 1.35
N ALA A 15 -76.91 45.80 1.46
CA ALA A 15 -77.37 46.44 2.70
C ALA A 15 -77.55 45.42 3.84
N LYS A 16 -78.02 44.17 3.51
CA LYS A 16 -78.18 43.14 4.53
C LYS A 16 -76.85 42.44 4.91
N SER A 17 -75.82 42.57 4.09
CA SER A 17 -74.48 42.12 4.41
C SER A 17 -73.67 43.16 5.12
N TYR A 18 -74.08 44.44 5.08
CA TYR A 18 -73.44 45.58 5.73
C TYR A 18 -74.14 45.93 7.03
N GLU A 19 -74.19 44.99 7.96
CA GLU A 19 -74.57 45.31 9.34
C GLU A 19 -73.44 46.09 10.00
N GLU A 20 -73.69 47.34 10.41
CA GLU A 20 -72.78 48.10 11.21
C GLU A 20 -72.35 47.32 12.46
N ASN A 21 -71.06 47.07 12.60
CA ASN A 21 -70.40 46.25 13.62
C ASN A 21 -70.09 44.77 13.32
N ARG A 22 -70.37 44.28 12.14
CA ARG A 22 -69.92 42.87 11.81
C ARG A 22 -68.49 42.80 11.44
N PHE A 23 -67.82 43.89 11.08
CA PHE A 23 -66.40 43.92 10.77
C PHE A 23 -65.66 44.75 11.79
N ASP A 24 -65.02 44.10 12.75
CA ASP A 24 -64.18 44.76 13.74
C ASP A 24 -62.73 44.68 13.21
N PRO A 25 -62.18 45.79 12.68
CA PRO A 25 -60.81 45.76 12.06
C PRO A 25 -59.76 45.49 13.11
N LYS A 26 -60.01 45.77 14.39
CA LYS A 26 -59.06 45.51 15.47
C LYS A 26 -58.98 43.99 15.75
N LYS A 27 -60.10 43.28 15.71
CA LYS A 27 -60.12 41.80 15.85
C LYS A 27 -59.56 41.10 14.63
N ALA A 28 -59.75 41.61 13.41
CA ALA A 28 -59.15 41.07 12.20
C ALA A 28 -57.62 41.23 12.20
N LEU A 29 -57.11 42.37 12.57
CA LEU A 29 -55.67 42.64 12.72
C LEU A 29 -55.04 41.79 13.83
N ALA A 30 -55.68 41.65 14.97
CA ALA A 30 -55.21 40.81 16.06
C ALA A 30 -55.15 39.31 15.67
N ARG A 31 -56.09 38.83 14.84
CA ARG A 31 -56.11 37.45 14.32
C ARG A 31 -55.02 37.22 13.29
N SER A 32 -54.71 38.18 12.43
CA SER A 32 -53.64 38.16 11.46
C SER A 32 -52.28 38.13 12.13
N GLN A 33 -52.02 38.97 13.12
CA GLN A 33 -50.78 39.04 13.85
C GLN A 33 -50.52 37.76 14.67
N ASN A 34 -51.50 37.22 15.33
CA ASN A 34 -51.34 35.98 16.11
C ASN A 34 -51.19 34.71 15.22
N GLY A 35 -51.74 34.70 14.02
CA GLY A 35 -51.55 33.58 13.06
C GLY A 35 -50.16 33.53 12.47
N SER A 36 -49.54 34.65 12.18
CA SER A 36 -48.18 34.71 11.61
C SER A 36 -47.10 34.35 12.63
N LEU A 37 -47.26 34.83 13.89
CA LEU A 37 -46.29 34.52 14.95
C LEU A 37 -46.29 33.04 15.37
N ARG A 38 -47.42 32.36 15.38
CA ARG A 38 -47.45 30.94 15.71
C ARG A 38 -46.83 30.04 14.62
N ARG A 39 -46.91 30.36 13.34
CA ARG A 39 -46.27 29.61 12.25
C ARG A 39 -44.76 29.77 12.22
N SER A 40 -44.24 30.94 12.55
CA SER A 40 -42.80 31.19 12.56
C SER A 40 -42.05 30.45 13.69
N LEU A 41 -42.68 30.31 14.85
CA LEU A 41 -42.08 29.65 16.01
C LEU A 41 -42.00 28.10 15.88
N SER A 42 -42.91 27.46 15.11
CA SER A 42 -42.86 26.00 14.92
C SER A 42 -41.84 25.58 13.89
N LEU A 43 -41.57 26.41 12.88
CA LEU A 43 -40.53 26.14 11.87
C LEU A 43 -39.11 26.31 12.45
N SER A 44 -38.89 27.26 13.39
CA SER A 44 -37.56 27.47 13.94
C SER A 44 -37.06 26.33 14.81
N LYS A 45 -37.90 25.66 15.56
CA LYS A 45 -37.50 24.51 16.40
C LYS A 45 -37.10 23.30 15.57
N ARG A 46 -37.79 23.00 14.47
CA ARG A 46 -37.42 21.92 13.56
C ARG A 46 -36.13 22.20 12.83
N THR A 47 -35.91 23.42 12.35
CA THR A 47 -34.66 23.77 11.66
C THR A 47 -33.44 23.79 12.59
N VAL A 48 -33.61 24.23 13.86
CA VAL A 48 -32.53 24.16 14.85
C VAL A 48 -32.21 22.72 15.23
N MET A 49 -33.22 21.84 15.37
CA MET A 49 -33.01 20.42 15.64
C MET A 49 -32.33 19.72 14.46
N LEU A 50 -32.76 19.99 13.23
CA LEU A 50 -32.10 19.48 12.02
C LEU A 50 -30.65 19.94 11.89
N LYS A 51 -30.35 21.19 12.18
CA LYS A 51 -28.98 21.74 12.19
C LYS A 51 -28.10 21.08 13.26
N ARG A 52 -28.64 20.76 14.43
CA ARG A 52 -27.91 20.05 15.50
C ARG A 52 -27.65 18.59 15.10
N ILE A 53 -28.61 17.89 14.54
CA ILE A 53 -28.46 16.51 14.04
C ILE A 53 -27.43 16.50 12.89
N ALA A 54 -27.52 17.43 11.95
CA ALA A 54 -26.53 17.56 10.86
C ALA A 54 -25.12 17.87 11.39
N GLY A 55 -24.99 18.70 12.42
CA GLY A 55 -23.71 18.98 13.08
C GLY A 55 -23.07 17.75 13.74
N VAL A 56 -23.88 16.96 14.48
CA VAL A 56 -23.42 15.71 15.11
C VAL A 56 -23.04 14.68 14.05
N ALA A 57 -23.83 14.53 12.99
CA ALA A 57 -23.53 13.63 11.89
C ALA A 57 -22.24 14.01 11.14
N ALA A 58 -22.02 15.30 10.90
CA ALA A 58 -20.79 15.82 10.32
C ALA A 58 -19.57 15.56 11.22
N ALA A 59 -19.68 15.80 12.52
CA ALA A 59 -18.62 15.53 13.48
C ALA A 59 -18.27 14.02 13.55
N ALA A 60 -19.30 13.16 13.55
CA ALA A 60 -19.12 11.71 13.52
C ALA A 60 -18.44 11.26 12.21
N ALA A 61 -18.83 11.80 11.06
CA ALA A 61 -18.22 11.49 9.77
C ALA A 61 -16.73 11.90 9.72
N VAL A 62 -16.40 13.08 10.24
CA VAL A 62 -15.00 13.54 10.36
C VAL A 62 -14.22 12.64 11.32
N GLY A 63 -14.79 12.28 12.47
CA GLY A 63 -14.16 11.36 13.43
C GLY A 63 -13.87 9.98 12.83
N ILE A 64 -14.84 9.42 12.10
CA ILE A 64 -14.69 8.14 11.38
C ILE A 64 -13.63 8.27 10.28
N PHE A 65 -13.64 9.35 9.51
CA PHE A 65 -12.65 9.59 8.46
C PHE A 65 -11.23 9.69 9.03
N LEU A 66 -11.02 10.44 10.11
CA LEU A 66 -9.73 10.55 10.78
C LEU A 66 -9.29 9.21 11.38
N TYR A 67 -10.22 8.45 11.97
CA TYR A 67 -9.95 7.12 12.49
C TYR A 67 -9.53 6.14 11.38
N LEU A 68 -10.24 6.11 10.25
CA LEU A 68 -9.89 5.29 9.10
C LEU A 68 -8.55 5.71 8.47
N SER A 69 -8.27 7.01 8.36
CA SER A 69 -6.99 7.54 7.88
C SER A 69 -5.82 7.14 8.79
N TRP A 70 -6.06 7.12 10.10
CA TRP A 70 -5.05 6.67 11.06
C TRP A 70 -4.78 5.17 10.95
N LEU A 71 -5.80 4.34 10.69
CA LEU A 71 -5.67 2.89 10.48
C LEU A 71 -4.90 2.52 9.20
N THR A 72 -4.91 3.37 8.18
CA THR A 72 -4.29 3.15 6.87
C THR A 72 -2.96 3.88 6.69
N SER A 73 -2.38 4.39 7.77
CA SER A 73 -1.10 5.10 7.71
C SER A 73 0.04 4.15 7.35
N TRP A 74 0.84 4.53 6.32
CA TRP A 74 2.03 3.83 5.87
C TRP A 74 3.28 4.69 6.14
N ILE A 75 4.42 4.03 6.31
CA ILE A 75 5.74 4.66 6.35
C ILE A 75 6.48 4.17 5.11
N ASP A 76 6.94 5.11 4.30
CA ASP A 76 7.64 4.81 3.05
C ASP A 76 9.15 4.92 3.24
N TYR A 77 9.88 3.92 2.74
CA TYR A 77 11.33 3.86 2.65
C TYR A 77 11.71 3.68 1.19
N ALA A 78 12.75 4.36 0.73
CA ALA A 78 13.24 4.25 -0.64
C ALA A 78 14.76 4.35 -0.67
N ALA A 79 15.40 3.57 -1.53
CA ALA A 79 16.80 3.67 -1.87
C ALA A 79 16.92 4.08 -3.34
N TYR A 80 17.57 5.21 -3.62
CA TYR A 80 17.67 5.74 -4.99
C TYR A 80 18.92 5.24 -5.71
N ASP A 81 20.09 5.74 -5.35
CA ASP A 81 21.34 5.49 -6.09
C ASP A 81 22.24 4.45 -5.42
N ILE A 82 22.13 4.29 -4.12
CA ILE A 82 22.94 3.37 -3.32
C ILE A 82 22.06 2.50 -2.42
N ALA A 83 22.54 1.32 -2.07
CA ALA A 83 21.89 0.46 -1.11
C ALA A 83 21.79 1.15 0.26
N GLN A 84 20.62 1.11 0.88
CA GLN A 84 20.34 1.74 2.17
C GLN A 84 19.75 0.76 3.16
N THR A 85 20.24 0.80 4.40
CA THR A 85 19.74 -0.04 5.49
C THR A 85 18.90 0.79 6.46
N PHE A 86 17.72 0.29 6.75
CA PHE A 86 16.77 0.90 7.68
C PHE A 86 16.43 -0.08 8.82
N THR A 87 16.26 0.47 10.01
CA THR A 87 15.71 -0.29 11.15
C THR A 87 14.22 -0.01 11.27
N LEU A 88 13.42 -1.08 11.28
CA LEU A 88 11.97 -1.02 11.43
C LEU A 88 11.58 -0.85 12.91
N PRO A 89 10.35 -0.40 13.22
CA PRO A 89 9.87 -0.21 14.59
C PRO A 89 9.84 -1.49 15.45
N ASP A 90 9.84 -2.66 14.82
CA ASP A 90 9.89 -3.97 15.47
C ASP A 90 11.33 -4.47 15.73
N SER A 91 12.33 -3.63 15.50
CA SER A 91 13.76 -3.93 15.57
C SER A 91 14.26 -4.92 14.50
N SER A 92 13.47 -5.19 13.46
CA SER A 92 13.96 -5.83 12.24
C SER A 92 14.77 -4.84 11.42
N SER A 93 15.75 -5.31 10.66
CA SER A 93 16.49 -4.48 9.71
C SER A 93 16.21 -4.89 8.28
N VAL A 94 16.14 -3.91 7.40
CA VAL A 94 15.92 -4.09 5.97
C VAL A 94 16.97 -3.31 5.19
N THR A 95 17.56 -3.95 4.17
CA THR A 95 18.47 -3.28 3.24
C THR A 95 17.82 -3.26 1.87
N LEU A 96 17.63 -2.08 1.33
CA LEU A 96 17.05 -1.84 0.02
C LEU A 96 18.18 -1.67 -1.00
N ALA A 97 18.11 -2.38 -2.11
CA ALA A 97 18.98 -2.13 -3.26
C ALA A 97 18.59 -0.82 -3.96
N PRO A 98 19.49 -0.24 -4.78
CA PRO A 98 19.17 0.95 -5.56
C PRO A 98 17.89 0.77 -6.39
N GLY A 99 17.04 1.80 -6.44
CA GLY A 99 15.75 1.80 -7.14
C GLY A 99 14.64 1.02 -6.44
N SER A 100 14.89 0.47 -5.24
CA SER A 100 13.89 -0.30 -4.46
C SER A 100 13.10 0.57 -3.51
N THR A 101 11.87 0.18 -3.27
CA THR A 101 10.97 0.84 -2.31
C THR A 101 10.33 -0.16 -1.35
N LEU A 102 10.03 0.31 -0.13
CA LEU A 102 9.36 -0.47 0.89
C LEU A 102 8.37 0.41 1.65
N ARG A 103 7.16 -0.07 1.82
CA ARG A 103 6.09 0.58 2.57
C ARG A 103 5.72 -0.29 3.76
N LEU A 104 5.85 0.25 4.96
CA LEU A 104 5.50 -0.41 6.21
C LEU A 104 4.15 0.07 6.72
N GLN A 105 3.25 -0.83 7.07
CA GLN A 105 2.01 -0.48 7.76
C GLN A 105 2.31 -0.03 9.20
N LYS A 106 1.87 1.17 9.57
CA LYS A 106 2.21 1.81 10.85
C LYS A 106 1.63 1.11 12.10
N HIS A 107 0.68 0.19 11.93
CA HIS A 107 0.04 -0.50 13.05
C HIS A 107 0.99 -1.53 13.68
N LYS A 108 1.26 -1.41 14.98
CA LYS A 108 2.20 -2.27 15.73
C LYS A 108 1.84 -3.76 15.71
N ASP A 109 0.55 -4.08 15.57
CA ASP A 109 0.07 -5.47 15.60
C ASP A 109 0.15 -6.16 14.23
N LYS A 110 0.45 -5.41 13.17
CA LYS A 110 0.56 -5.94 11.81
C LYS A 110 1.93 -5.63 11.25
N ARG A 111 2.80 -6.62 11.29
CA ARG A 111 4.13 -6.58 10.68
C ARG A 111 4.00 -6.82 9.17
N LEU A 112 3.27 -5.91 8.48
CA LEU A 112 3.00 -5.99 7.05
C LEU A 112 3.82 -4.94 6.32
N VAL A 113 4.57 -5.38 5.33
CA VAL A 113 5.28 -4.52 4.39
C VAL A 113 4.88 -4.83 2.95
N GLN A 114 4.88 -3.81 2.12
CA GLN A 114 4.80 -3.92 0.67
C GLN A 114 6.11 -3.45 0.08
N MET A 115 6.60 -4.11 -0.96
CA MET A 115 7.87 -3.76 -1.56
C MET A 115 7.85 -3.85 -3.08
N THR A 116 8.78 -3.12 -3.71
CA THR A 116 9.17 -3.27 -5.10
C THR A 116 10.68 -3.23 -5.20
N GLY A 117 11.24 -3.95 -6.18
CA GLY A 117 12.68 -4.03 -6.34
C GLY A 117 13.30 -5.14 -5.51
N LYS A 118 14.56 -5.01 -5.15
CA LYS A 118 15.35 -6.02 -4.43
C LYS A 118 15.60 -5.58 -3.00
N VAL A 119 15.14 -6.39 -2.04
CA VAL A 119 15.23 -6.07 -0.60
C VAL A 119 15.72 -7.29 0.18
N TYR A 120 16.69 -7.05 1.04
CA TYR A 120 17.15 -8.02 2.03
C TYR A 120 16.52 -7.73 3.39
N PHE A 121 15.99 -8.76 4.02
CA PHE A 121 15.32 -8.72 5.31
C PHE A 121 16.10 -9.50 6.36
N ASN A 122 16.34 -8.88 7.50
CA ASN A 122 16.78 -9.53 8.72
C ASN A 122 15.68 -9.32 9.78
N VAL A 123 14.74 -10.25 9.83
CA VAL A 123 13.52 -10.13 10.64
C VAL A 123 13.77 -10.68 12.03
N ARG A 124 13.48 -9.85 13.03
CA ARG A 124 13.50 -10.26 14.44
C ARG A 124 12.44 -11.35 14.68
N HIS A 125 12.86 -12.40 15.39
CA HIS A 125 11.98 -13.52 15.73
C HIS A 125 10.84 -13.10 16.67
N ASP A 126 9.60 -13.42 16.27
CA ASP A 126 8.38 -13.22 17.06
C ASP A 126 7.30 -14.22 16.61
N ASP A 127 7.03 -15.21 17.44
CA ASP A 127 6.03 -16.27 17.17
C ASP A 127 4.59 -15.76 17.22
N ARG A 128 4.35 -14.62 17.89
CA ARG A 128 3.00 -14.07 18.09
C ARG A 128 2.56 -13.17 16.96
N ALA A 129 3.52 -12.56 16.26
CA ALA A 129 3.25 -11.60 15.21
C ALA A 129 4.07 -11.95 13.96
N PRO A 130 3.56 -12.79 13.04
CA PRO A 130 4.23 -13.11 11.79
C PRO A 130 4.53 -11.84 10.99
N PHE A 131 5.73 -11.80 10.40
CA PHE A 131 6.12 -10.74 9.48
C PHE A 131 5.68 -11.12 8.06
N ARG A 132 4.94 -10.26 7.39
CA ARG A 132 4.43 -10.47 6.05
C ARG A 132 5.01 -9.44 5.08
N VAL A 133 5.53 -9.92 3.97
CA VAL A 133 6.02 -9.12 2.85
C VAL A 133 5.11 -9.37 1.64
N ASP A 134 4.44 -8.35 1.16
CA ASP A 134 3.69 -8.40 -0.09
C ASP A 134 4.55 -7.81 -1.21
N ALA A 135 4.81 -8.60 -2.23
CA ALA A 135 5.63 -8.25 -3.38
C ALA A 135 4.85 -8.57 -4.67
N GLY A 136 4.20 -7.57 -5.25
CA GLY A 136 3.44 -7.73 -6.50
C GLY A 136 2.39 -8.85 -6.46
N SER A 137 2.64 -9.95 -7.19
CA SER A 137 1.73 -11.10 -7.33
C SER A 137 1.84 -12.12 -6.20
N GLY A 138 2.88 -12.03 -5.34
CA GLY A 138 3.15 -12.98 -4.27
C GLY A 138 3.30 -12.34 -2.90
N PHE A 139 3.31 -13.20 -1.89
CA PHE A 139 3.60 -12.79 -0.52
C PHE A 139 4.49 -13.81 0.18
N VAL A 140 5.26 -13.28 1.13
CA VAL A 140 6.14 -14.05 2.01
C VAL A 140 5.70 -13.89 3.45
N LYS A 141 5.67 -14.97 4.24
CA LYS A 141 5.44 -14.93 5.69
C LYS A 141 6.61 -15.59 6.41
N VAL A 142 7.09 -14.93 7.47
CA VAL A 142 8.17 -15.43 8.32
C VAL A 142 7.89 -15.14 9.80
N LEU A 143 8.52 -15.89 10.70
CA LEU A 143 8.49 -15.62 12.14
C LEU A 143 9.77 -14.93 12.62
N GLY A 144 10.91 -15.22 11.98
CA GLY A 144 12.21 -14.65 12.30
C GLY A 144 13.26 -15.29 11.38
N THR A 145 13.64 -14.60 10.33
CA THR A 145 14.33 -15.19 9.20
C THR A 145 15.19 -14.13 8.52
N ARG A 146 16.32 -14.53 7.99
CA ARG A 146 17.14 -13.74 7.07
C ARG A 146 16.89 -14.24 5.64
N PHE A 147 16.39 -13.37 4.78
CA PHE A 147 16.03 -13.73 3.42
C PHE A 147 16.06 -12.51 2.51
N GLN A 148 16.13 -12.75 1.22
CA GLN A 148 16.04 -11.74 0.18
C GLN A 148 14.77 -11.98 -0.64
N VAL A 149 14.12 -10.88 -1.04
CA VAL A 149 13.07 -10.86 -2.05
C VAL A 149 13.51 -9.94 -3.18
N ASP A 150 13.36 -10.43 -4.39
CA ASP A 150 13.59 -9.66 -5.61
C ASP A 150 12.31 -9.68 -6.44
N ALA A 151 11.66 -8.52 -6.53
CA ALA A 151 10.43 -8.28 -7.25
C ALA A 151 10.67 -7.34 -8.45
N HIS A 152 11.84 -7.46 -9.08
CA HIS A 152 12.11 -6.79 -10.34
C HIS A 152 11.58 -7.64 -11.49
N ALA A 153 10.97 -6.95 -12.43
CA ALA A 153 10.68 -7.54 -13.72
C ALA A 153 11.93 -8.09 -14.34
N ASN A 154 11.81 -9.29 -14.85
CA ASN A 154 12.75 -9.94 -15.76
C ASN A 154 13.84 -9.02 -16.32
N SER A 155 14.97 -8.98 -15.68
CA SER A 155 16.22 -8.79 -16.38
C SER A 155 16.70 -10.14 -16.87
N VAL A 156 16.02 -10.70 -17.85
CA VAL A 156 16.71 -11.54 -18.82
C VAL A 156 17.66 -10.58 -19.50
N ALA A 157 18.94 -10.70 -19.18
CA ALA A 157 20.00 -9.93 -19.77
C ALA A 157 19.99 -10.17 -21.28
N GLU A 158 19.40 -9.25 -22.01
CA GLU A 158 19.85 -8.91 -23.36
C GLU A 158 20.52 -7.55 -23.28
N PRO A 159 21.73 -7.38 -23.80
CA PRO A 159 22.39 -6.10 -23.85
C PRO A 159 21.69 -5.23 -24.89
N VAL A 160 20.76 -4.42 -24.46
CA VAL A 160 20.20 -3.36 -25.30
C VAL A 160 21.13 -2.16 -25.20
N GLU A 161 21.84 -1.92 -26.30
CA GLU A 161 22.63 -0.72 -26.54
C GLU A 161 21.90 0.55 -26.10
N ALA A 162 22.62 1.35 -25.36
CA ALA A 162 22.20 2.64 -24.86
C ALA A 162 21.68 3.56 -25.97
N HIS A 163 20.41 3.83 -26.02
CA HIS A 163 19.89 5.04 -26.65
C HIS A 163 19.45 6.02 -25.56
N ARG A 164 20.39 6.96 -25.28
CA ARG A 164 20.08 8.20 -24.59
C ARG A 164 18.92 8.90 -25.27
N ARG A 165 17.81 9.07 -24.55
CA ARG A 165 16.97 10.26 -24.69
C ARG A 165 16.46 10.68 -23.33
N SER A 166 16.96 11.81 -22.90
CA SER A 166 16.43 12.66 -21.86
C SER A 166 15.00 13.08 -22.22
N ASP A 167 14.06 12.88 -21.31
CA ASP A 167 12.98 13.85 -21.15
C ASP A 167 12.45 13.79 -19.71
N THR A 168 12.69 14.91 -19.06
CA THR A 168 12.12 15.41 -17.83
C THR A 168 10.60 15.39 -17.87
N HIS A 169 9.93 14.77 -16.90
CA HIS A 169 8.80 15.38 -16.17
C HIS A 169 8.22 14.34 -15.20
N GLY A 170 8.21 14.70 -13.93
CA GLY A 170 7.60 13.91 -12.87
C GLY A 170 6.11 13.74 -13.09
N HIS A 171 5.69 12.50 -13.06
CA HIS A 171 4.29 12.16 -12.83
C HIS A 171 4.30 10.96 -11.88
N PHE A 172 3.85 11.18 -10.66
CA PHE A 172 3.39 10.13 -9.79
C PHE A 172 2.14 9.50 -10.45
N GLY A 173 2.37 8.63 -11.42
CA GLY A 173 1.36 7.90 -12.16
C GLY A 173 1.18 6.52 -11.55
N LYS A 174 -0.02 6.32 -10.98
CA LYS A 174 -0.80 5.09 -10.90
C LYS A 174 0.01 3.80 -11.11
N LEU A 175 0.31 3.09 -10.00
CA LEU A 175 0.87 1.73 -9.97
C LEU A 175 -0.14 0.69 -10.48
N SER A 176 -0.54 0.78 -11.73
CA SER A 176 -1.37 -0.24 -12.34
C SER A 176 -1.12 -0.21 -13.83
N ASP A 177 -0.19 -0.99 -14.28
CA ASP A 177 -0.08 -1.55 -15.62
C ASP A 177 1.40 -1.65 -16.09
N ARG A 178 2.27 -2.18 -15.23
CA ARG A 178 3.57 -2.70 -15.70
C ARG A 178 3.50 -4.20 -15.56
N GLY A 179 3.85 -4.90 -16.63
CA GLY A 179 3.78 -6.35 -16.77
C GLY A 179 4.20 -7.06 -15.49
N ALA A 180 3.38 -8.01 -15.08
CA ALA A 180 3.50 -8.67 -13.81
C ALA A 180 4.89 -9.29 -13.68
N ASP A 181 5.68 -8.75 -12.77
CA ASP A 181 7.08 -9.08 -12.56
C ASP A 181 7.20 -10.39 -11.80
N SER A 182 8.14 -11.26 -12.19
CA SER A 182 8.44 -12.48 -11.45
C SER A 182 9.05 -12.12 -10.09
N ILE A 183 8.73 -12.90 -9.07
CA ILE A 183 9.22 -12.69 -7.70
C ILE A 183 10.16 -13.83 -7.36
N SER A 184 11.39 -13.50 -6.99
CA SER A 184 12.37 -14.46 -6.51
C SER A 184 12.57 -14.28 -5.00
N VAL A 185 12.62 -15.40 -4.28
CA VAL A 185 12.86 -15.42 -2.84
C VAL A 185 14.01 -16.37 -2.55
N SER A 186 15.02 -15.90 -1.81
CA SER A 186 16.18 -16.71 -1.39
C SER A 186 16.35 -16.65 0.12
N VAL A 187 16.52 -17.79 0.77
CA VAL A 187 16.59 -17.91 2.24
C VAL A 187 18.03 -18.08 2.72
N VAL A 188 18.49 -17.11 3.52
CA VAL A 188 19.83 -17.15 4.13
C VAL A 188 19.81 -17.93 5.45
N SER A 189 18.77 -17.73 6.29
CA SER A 189 18.61 -18.50 7.51
C SER A 189 17.15 -18.50 7.97
N GLY A 190 16.69 -19.59 8.58
CA GLY A 190 15.34 -19.76 9.10
C GLY A 190 14.41 -20.45 8.10
N LYS A 191 13.12 -20.12 8.17
CA LYS A 191 12.08 -20.70 7.32
C LYS A 191 11.19 -19.60 6.74
N VAL A 192 10.83 -19.72 5.48
CA VAL A 192 10.00 -18.81 4.72
C VAL A 192 8.81 -19.55 4.15
N LEU A 193 7.61 -19.04 4.35
CA LEU A 193 6.41 -19.46 3.63
C LEU A 193 6.19 -18.49 2.48
N PHE A 194 6.27 -18.99 1.24
CA PHE A 194 6.10 -18.22 0.02
C PHE A 194 4.87 -18.71 -0.76
N SER A 195 4.00 -17.79 -1.19
CA SER A 195 2.76 -18.12 -1.89
C SER A 195 2.33 -17.00 -2.83
N ALA A 196 1.55 -17.38 -3.85
CA ALA A 196 0.88 -16.41 -4.71
C ALA A 196 -0.34 -15.80 -3.99
N ILE A 197 -0.61 -14.50 -4.24
CA ILE A 197 -1.76 -13.82 -3.64
C ILE A 197 -3.09 -14.39 -4.15
N ARG A 198 -3.13 -14.82 -5.42
CA ARG A 198 -4.37 -15.29 -6.06
C ARG A 198 -4.82 -16.67 -5.60
N SER A 199 -3.89 -17.54 -5.24
CA SER A 199 -4.18 -18.95 -4.93
C SER A 199 -3.97 -19.34 -3.48
N GLY A 200 -3.51 -18.48 -2.61
CA GLY A 200 -3.38 -18.58 -1.14
C GLY A 200 -3.18 -19.97 -0.47
N GLU A 201 -3.62 -21.00 -1.10
CA GLU A 201 -3.64 -22.37 -0.59
C GLU A 201 -2.39 -23.20 -0.95
N GLU A 202 -1.68 -22.84 -2.02
CA GLU A 202 -0.47 -23.55 -2.43
C GLU A 202 0.80 -22.77 -2.02
N ALA A 203 1.13 -22.84 -0.74
CA ALA A 203 2.33 -22.22 -0.22
C ALA A 203 3.52 -23.16 -0.27
N LEU A 204 4.68 -22.64 -0.68
CA LEU A 204 5.97 -23.35 -0.64
C LEU A 204 6.72 -22.92 0.65
N ILE A 205 7.23 -23.91 1.37
CA ILE A 205 8.09 -23.66 2.53
C ILE A 205 9.55 -23.77 2.09
N LEU A 206 10.29 -22.68 2.21
CA LEU A 206 11.71 -22.63 1.93
C LEU A 206 12.51 -22.62 3.22
N THR A 207 13.65 -23.29 3.21
CA THR A 207 14.62 -23.34 4.30
C THR A 207 15.97 -22.74 3.88
N LYS A 208 16.92 -22.66 4.81
CA LYS A 208 18.25 -22.12 4.55
C LYS A 208 18.86 -22.68 3.25
N GLY A 209 19.33 -21.81 2.38
CA GLY A 209 20.00 -22.14 1.11
C GLY A 209 19.03 -22.40 -0.04
N GLN A 210 17.73 -22.50 0.21
CA GLN A 210 16.74 -22.69 -0.85
C GLN A 210 16.28 -21.36 -1.43
N SER A 211 15.93 -21.40 -2.72
CA SER A 211 15.36 -20.30 -3.47
C SER A 211 14.17 -20.75 -4.29
N ALA A 212 13.23 -19.85 -4.52
CA ALA A 212 12.07 -20.10 -5.37
C ALA A 212 11.69 -18.87 -6.17
N VAL A 213 11.04 -19.11 -7.30
CA VAL A 213 10.49 -18.06 -8.17
C VAL A 213 8.98 -18.25 -8.31
N LEU A 214 8.26 -17.16 -8.27
CA LEU A 214 6.85 -17.09 -8.62
C LEU A 214 6.71 -16.28 -9.91
N ASP A 215 6.28 -16.96 -10.96
CA ASP A 215 5.87 -16.30 -12.19
C ASP A 215 4.52 -15.59 -11.99
N PRO A 216 4.31 -14.40 -12.53
CA PRO A 216 3.06 -13.64 -12.39
C PRO A 216 1.82 -14.40 -12.85
N ALA A 217 1.96 -15.26 -13.86
CA ALA A 217 0.89 -16.11 -14.37
C ALA A 217 0.71 -17.40 -13.59
N ALA A 218 1.70 -17.77 -12.75
CA ALA A 218 1.68 -19.03 -12.01
C ALA A 218 0.80 -18.95 -10.75
N SER A 219 0.17 -20.07 -10.42
CA SER A 219 -0.63 -20.20 -9.20
C SER A 219 0.21 -20.49 -7.96
N LYS A 220 1.45 -21.00 -8.15
CA LYS A 220 2.34 -21.39 -7.08
C LYS A 220 3.80 -21.08 -7.40
N PRO A 221 4.64 -20.81 -6.37
CA PRO A 221 6.08 -20.70 -6.54
C PRO A 221 6.72 -22.04 -6.86
N VAL A 222 7.81 -21.99 -7.63
CA VAL A 222 8.63 -23.13 -8.01
C VAL A 222 10.01 -22.98 -7.40
N GLU A 223 10.51 -24.03 -6.75
CA GLU A 223 11.87 -24.06 -6.23
C GLU A 223 12.88 -24.04 -7.37
N ILE A 224 13.93 -23.23 -7.20
CA ILE A 224 15.03 -23.09 -8.16
C ILE A 224 16.38 -23.25 -7.46
N THR A 225 17.41 -23.65 -8.21
CA THR A 225 18.79 -23.53 -7.75
C THR A 225 19.23 -22.08 -7.88
N PRO A 226 19.70 -21.43 -6.81
CA PRO A 226 20.16 -20.04 -6.88
C PRO A 226 21.37 -19.93 -7.83
N LYS A 227 21.46 -18.84 -8.58
CA LYS A 227 22.58 -18.56 -9.49
C LYS A 227 23.91 -18.47 -8.73
N HIS A 228 23.85 -17.91 -7.52
CA HIS A 228 25.01 -17.68 -6.65
C HIS A 228 24.75 -18.26 -5.26
N PRO A 229 25.80 -18.83 -4.60
CA PRO A 229 25.69 -19.38 -3.24
C PRO A 229 25.32 -18.31 -2.21
N ASN A 230 25.69 -17.05 -2.43
CA ASN A 230 25.47 -15.94 -1.50
C ASN A 230 24.54 -14.86 -2.08
N PRO A 231 23.25 -15.14 -2.24
CA PRO A 231 22.31 -14.21 -2.88
C PRO A 231 22.19 -12.88 -2.15
N ALA A 232 22.51 -12.83 -0.86
CA ALA A 232 22.41 -11.63 -0.01
C ALA A 232 23.75 -10.90 0.20
N ALA A 233 24.84 -11.34 -0.45
CA ALA A 233 26.17 -10.72 -0.28
C ALA A 233 26.17 -9.21 -0.58
N TRP A 234 25.41 -8.79 -1.58
CA TRP A 234 25.26 -7.37 -1.93
C TRP A 234 24.74 -6.47 -0.77
N ALA A 235 23.97 -7.07 0.16
CA ALA A 235 23.37 -6.36 1.29
C ALA A 235 24.17 -6.52 2.59
N THR A 236 24.87 -7.66 2.74
CA THR A 236 25.58 -8.01 3.98
C THR A 236 27.08 -7.82 3.88
N GLY A 237 27.65 -7.87 2.67
CA GLY A 237 29.10 -7.94 2.45
C GLY A 237 29.70 -9.28 2.91
N GLU A 238 28.87 -10.24 3.31
CA GLU A 238 29.30 -11.55 3.81
C GLU A 238 29.20 -12.60 2.71
N PHE A 239 30.28 -13.36 2.52
CA PHE A 239 30.34 -14.51 1.63
C PHE A 239 30.62 -15.76 2.47
N ILE A 240 29.77 -16.75 2.34
CA ILE A 240 29.89 -18.02 3.03
C ILE A 240 29.96 -19.13 1.97
N TYR A 241 31.07 -19.83 1.90
CA TYR A 241 31.29 -20.93 1.00
C TYR A 241 31.47 -22.22 1.81
N ASP A 242 30.66 -23.20 1.51
CA ASP A 242 30.71 -24.53 2.11
C ASP A 242 30.89 -25.56 0.99
N ASN A 243 32.12 -26.03 0.86
CA ASN A 243 32.49 -26.99 -0.19
C ASN A 243 32.17 -26.53 -1.63
N THR A 244 32.18 -25.23 -1.87
CA THR A 244 31.89 -24.62 -3.18
C THR A 244 33.11 -24.67 -4.07
N PRO A 245 33.00 -25.13 -5.35
CA PRO A 245 34.12 -25.17 -6.29
C PRO A 245 34.76 -23.79 -6.47
N LEU A 246 36.09 -23.73 -6.48
CA LEU A 246 36.84 -22.46 -6.62
C LEU A 246 36.43 -21.61 -7.83
N PRO A 247 36.13 -22.18 -9.01
CA PRO A 247 35.65 -21.43 -10.16
C PRO A 247 34.33 -20.65 -9.86
N GLU A 248 33.44 -21.27 -9.11
CA GLU A 248 32.17 -20.61 -8.72
C GLU A 248 32.41 -19.46 -7.73
N VAL A 249 33.31 -19.67 -6.75
CA VAL A 249 33.75 -18.62 -5.81
C VAL A 249 34.34 -17.44 -6.56
N LEU A 250 35.26 -17.70 -7.49
CA LEU A 250 35.90 -16.65 -8.28
C LEU A 250 34.92 -15.92 -9.19
N SER A 251 33.97 -16.65 -9.76
CA SER A 251 32.91 -16.06 -10.59
C SER A 251 32.01 -15.10 -9.79
N GLU A 252 31.56 -15.51 -8.60
CA GLU A 252 30.71 -14.70 -7.74
C GLU A 252 31.44 -13.44 -7.24
N LEU A 253 32.70 -13.61 -6.79
CA LEU A 253 33.53 -12.47 -6.32
C LEU A 253 33.87 -11.53 -7.48
N SER A 254 34.14 -12.06 -8.69
CA SER A 254 34.40 -11.24 -9.87
C SER A 254 33.18 -10.38 -10.22
N GLU A 255 31.97 -10.95 -10.17
CA GLU A 255 30.72 -10.21 -10.42
C GLU A 255 30.46 -9.17 -9.32
N TYR A 256 30.72 -9.52 -8.05
CA TYR A 256 30.46 -8.61 -6.93
C TYR A 256 31.40 -7.39 -6.91
N TYR A 257 32.68 -7.58 -7.20
CA TYR A 257 33.69 -6.51 -7.18
C TYR A 257 33.93 -5.85 -8.54
N ASP A 258 33.22 -6.28 -9.57
CA ASP A 258 33.40 -5.84 -10.97
C ASP A 258 34.87 -5.96 -11.44
N VAL A 259 35.52 -7.08 -11.10
CA VAL A 259 36.91 -7.39 -11.44
C VAL A 259 37.03 -8.79 -12.00
N THR A 260 38.04 -9.04 -12.85
CA THR A 260 38.32 -10.37 -13.34
C THR A 260 39.27 -11.08 -12.38
N LEU A 261 38.77 -12.11 -11.69
CA LEU A 261 39.57 -12.97 -10.83
C LEU A 261 39.91 -14.28 -11.56
N VAL A 262 41.19 -14.64 -11.57
CA VAL A 262 41.68 -15.85 -12.21
C VAL A 262 42.47 -16.70 -11.20
N ALA A 263 42.17 -17.99 -11.12
CA ALA A 263 42.98 -18.89 -10.35
C ALA A 263 44.34 -19.07 -11.04
N PHE A 264 45.43 -18.72 -10.34
CA PHE A 264 46.77 -19.02 -10.81
C PHE A 264 47.21 -20.34 -10.16
N ASP A 265 47.34 -21.35 -10.95
CA ASP A 265 47.98 -22.60 -10.52
C ASP A 265 49.48 -22.36 -10.50
N ALA A 266 50.05 -22.07 -9.32
CA ALA A 266 51.47 -22.12 -9.12
C ALA A 266 51.89 -23.60 -9.20
N GLY A 267 52.08 -24.07 -10.40
CA GLY A 267 52.51 -25.45 -10.68
C GLY A 267 53.67 -25.78 -9.74
N HIS A 268 53.51 -26.83 -8.97
CA HIS A 268 54.58 -27.46 -8.22
C HIS A 268 55.67 -27.85 -9.24
N SER A 269 56.66 -27.00 -9.41
CA SER A 269 57.88 -27.40 -10.07
C SER A 269 58.52 -28.46 -9.19
N SER A 270 58.18 -29.69 -9.40
CA SER A 270 58.95 -30.86 -8.94
C SER A 270 60.37 -30.67 -9.47
N GLY A 271 61.24 -30.15 -8.60
CA GLY A 271 62.65 -30.03 -8.88
C GLY A 271 63.22 -31.38 -9.24
N GLU A 272 63.44 -31.52 -10.51
CA GLU A 272 64.26 -32.62 -11.06
C GLU A 272 65.70 -32.34 -10.61
N SER A 273 66.07 -32.96 -9.48
CA SER A 273 67.48 -33.03 -9.05
C SER A 273 68.24 -33.87 -10.04
N ARG A 274 68.87 -33.25 -11.02
CA ARG A 274 69.97 -33.88 -11.77
C ARG A 274 71.13 -34.07 -10.81
N SER A 275 71.36 -35.31 -10.42
CA SER A 275 72.64 -35.80 -9.88
C SER A 275 73.65 -35.90 -11.00
N LEU A 276 74.78 -35.23 -10.84
CA LEU A 276 76.02 -35.48 -11.57
C LEU A 276 76.69 -36.79 -11.13
#